data_2c0878a67ca7da4cfb78eeed6ca1089c
#
_entry.id   2c0878a67ca7da4cfb78eeed6ca1089c
#
_cell.length_a   1.000
_cell.length_b   1.000
_cell.length_c   1.000
_cell.angle_alpha   90.00
_cell.angle_beta   90.00
_cell.angle_gamma   90.00
#
_symmetry.space_group_name_H-M   'P 1'
#
loop_
_entity.id
_entity.type
_entity.pdbx_description
1 polymer ?
#
loop_
_entity_poly.entity_id
_entity_poly.type
_entity_poly.pdbx_seq_one_letter_code
_entity_poly.pdbx_strand_id
1 'polypeptide(L)'
;MAKRAPKRSDRTVRREQERAKTRLEQDRERLFVLSPGGTPERPLDAASAAVIESHAQSVPCPLCGANHELIEHSAHVVHGVRLRETQLRCRQCGSKRSLWFKIVGPSLN
;
A
#
# COMPACT_ATOMS: atom_id res chain seq x y z
N MET A 1 43.71 27.52 -14.40
CA MET A 1 43.07 26.22 -14.71
C MET A 1 42.02 25.91 -13.66
N ALA A 2 40.80 25.74 -14.09
CA ALA A 2 39.74 25.32 -13.18
C ALA A 2 39.99 23.88 -12.77
N LYS A 3 40.10 23.63 -11.46
CA LYS A 3 40.17 22.25 -10.93
C LYS A 3 38.83 21.59 -11.17
N ARG A 4 38.83 20.47 -11.86
CA ARG A 4 37.62 19.62 -11.95
C ARG A 4 37.29 19.08 -10.59
N ALA A 5 36.03 19.14 -10.19
CA ALA A 5 35.54 18.43 -9.01
C ALA A 5 35.84 16.93 -9.18
N PRO A 6 36.22 16.23 -8.08
CA PRO A 6 36.49 14.81 -8.18
C PRO A 6 35.25 14.09 -8.69
N LYS A 7 35.45 13.32 -9.74
CA LYS A 7 34.37 12.55 -10.36
C LYS A 7 34.04 11.36 -9.48
N ARG A 8 32.79 11.24 -9.03
CA ARG A 8 32.35 10.05 -8.29
C ARG A 8 32.44 8.84 -9.20
N SER A 9 32.85 7.71 -8.64
CA SER A 9 32.85 6.47 -9.40
C SER A 9 31.40 6.07 -9.75
N ASP A 10 31.24 5.40 -10.88
CA ASP A 10 29.92 4.91 -11.32
C ASP A 10 29.28 4.01 -10.26
N ARG A 11 30.09 3.21 -9.57
CA ARG A 11 29.64 2.36 -8.47
C ARG A 11 29.05 3.19 -7.33
N THR A 12 29.69 4.28 -6.95
CA THR A 12 29.20 5.17 -5.89
C THR A 12 27.88 5.83 -6.27
N VAL A 13 27.79 6.37 -7.49
CA VAL A 13 26.59 6.99 -8.01
C VAL A 13 25.44 5.98 -8.04
N ARG A 14 25.69 4.76 -8.49
CA ARG A 14 24.71 3.69 -8.53
C ARG A 14 24.19 3.35 -7.15
N ARG A 15 25.07 3.24 -6.17
CA ARG A 15 24.70 2.96 -4.78
C ARG A 15 23.84 4.07 -4.19
N GLU A 16 24.18 5.31 -4.47
CA GLU A 16 23.41 6.47 -4.00
C GLU A 16 22.01 6.48 -4.63
N GLN A 17 21.93 6.17 -5.92
CA GLN A 17 20.64 6.09 -6.63
C GLN A 17 19.77 4.97 -6.08
N GLU A 18 20.35 3.81 -5.78
CA GLU A 18 19.64 2.68 -5.19
C GLU A 18 19.12 3.01 -3.79
N ARG A 19 19.93 3.68 -2.98
CA ARG A 19 19.51 4.12 -1.63
C ARG A 19 18.36 5.12 -1.71
N ALA A 20 18.45 6.07 -2.63
CA ALA A 20 17.41 7.07 -2.82
C ALA A 20 16.10 6.42 -3.27
N LYS A 21 16.18 5.45 -4.18
CA LYS A 21 15.03 4.69 -4.67
C LYS A 21 14.40 3.90 -3.53
N THR A 22 15.20 3.17 -2.74
CA THR A 22 14.71 2.38 -1.62
C THR A 22 14.03 3.27 -0.59
N ARG A 23 14.62 4.41 -0.27
CA ARG A 23 14.05 5.37 0.68
C ARG A 23 12.69 5.88 0.18
N LEU A 24 12.60 6.22 -1.10
CA LEU A 24 11.36 6.70 -1.70
C LEU A 24 10.26 5.63 -1.63
N GLU A 25 10.60 4.39 -1.94
CA GLU A 25 9.66 3.27 -1.84
C GLU A 25 9.18 3.07 -0.40
N GLN A 26 10.08 3.11 0.57
CA GLN A 26 9.74 3.00 1.99
C GLN A 26 8.81 4.14 2.44
N ASP A 27 9.09 5.35 1.98
CA ASP A 27 8.25 6.51 2.32
C ASP A 27 6.86 6.38 1.70
N ARG A 28 6.76 5.90 0.49
CA ARG A 28 5.47 5.67 -0.18
C ARG A 28 4.66 4.57 0.51
N GLU A 29 5.30 3.48 0.92
CA GLU A 29 4.62 2.42 1.69
C GLU A 29 4.17 2.95 3.05
N ARG A 30 4.97 3.75 3.71
CA ARG A 30 4.60 4.37 4.99
C ARG A 30 3.38 5.27 4.85
N LEU A 31 3.34 6.08 3.79
CA LEU A 31 2.20 6.93 3.49
C LEU A 31 0.95 6.10 3.26
N PHE A 32 1.07 4.99 2.56
CA PHE A 32 -0.04 4.07 2.34
C PHE A 32 -0.58 3.53 3.66
N VAL A 33 0.30 3.08 4.54
CA VAL A 33 -0.08 2.57 5.87
C VAL A 33 -0.77 3.64 6.72
N LEU A 34 -0.33 4.89 6.60
CA LEU A 34 -0.93 6.02 7.33
C LEU A 34 -2.22 6.53 6.71
N SER A 35 -2.53 6.12 5.49
CA SER A 35 -3.74 6.51 4.78
C SER A 35 -4.93 5.65 5.22
N PRO A 36 -6.18 6.11 5.00
CA PRO A 36 -7.36 5.31 5.33
C PRO A 36 -7.30 3.92 4.69
N GLY A 37 -7.60 2.90 5.47
CA GLY A 37 -7.53 1.51 5.06
C GLY A 37 -6.17 0.85 5.26
N GLY A 38 -5.14 1.62 5.58
CA GLY A 38 -3.79 1.08 5.77
C GLY A 38 -3.59 0.30 7.05
N THR A 39 -4.41 0.58 8.07
CA THR A 39 -4.36 -0.10 9.36
C THR A 39 -5.78 -0.44 9.82
N PRO A 40 -5.93 -1.44 10.71
CA PRO A 40 -7.25 -1.78 11.24
C PRO A 40 -7.90 -0.66 12.07
N GLU A 41 -7.11 0.29 12.57
CA GLU A 41 -7.62 1.43 13.33
C GLU A 41 -8.29 2.49 12.45
N ARG A 42 -7.98 2.49 11.16
CA ARG A 42 -8.52 3.45 10.19
C ARG A 42 -9.05 2.73 8.94
N PRO A 43 -10.07 1.86 9.12
CA PRO A 43 -10.58 1.10 7.99
C PRO A 43 -11.36 2.00 7.01
N LEU A 44 -11.41 1.56 5.76
CA LEU A 44 -12.29 2.15 4.76
C LEU A 44 -13.71 1.62 4.96
N ASP A 45 -14.71 2.46 4.69
CA ASP A 45 -16.09 2.03 4.74
C ASP A 45 -16.48 1.31 3.45
N ALA A 46 -17.25 0.24 3.58
CA ALA A 46 -17.77 -0.50 2.44
C ALA A 46 -19.21 -0.90 2.68
N ALA A 47 -20.03 -0.86 1.64
CA ALA A 47 -21.45 -1.19 1.75
C ALA A 47 -21.70 -2.69 1.94
N SER A 48 -20.82 -3.52 1.39
CA SER A 48 -20.95 -4.98 1.48
C SER A 48 -19.61 -5.66 1.24
N ALA A 49 -19.53 -6.94 1.57
CA ALA A 49 -18.33 -7.73 1.31
C ALA A 49 -17.98 -7.82 -0.19
N ALA A 50 -18.99 -7.86 -1.04
CA ALA A 50 -18.79 -7.94 -2.49
C ALA A 50 -18.07 -6.71 -3.05
N VAL A 51 -18.37 -5.53 -2.50
CA VAL A 51 -17.74 -4.28 -2.93
C VAL A 51 -16.29 -4.20 -2.48
N ILE A 52 -15.96 -4.82 -1.36
CA ILE A 52 -14.63 -4.76 -0.77
C ILE A 52 -13.55 -5.28 -1.73
N GLU A 53 -13.76 -6.46 -2.29
CA GLU A 53 -12.76 -7.08 -3.16
C GLU A 53 -12.49 -6.25 -4.41
N SER A 54 -13.55 -5.78 -5.04
CA SER A 54 -13.47 -4.94 -6.22
C SER A 54 -12.74 -3.62 -5.92
N HIS A 55 -13.10 -2.98 -4.81
CA HIS A 55 -12.47 -1.74 -4.39
C HIS A 55 -10.98 -1.95 -4.09
N ALA A 56 -10.66 -2.99 -3.33
CA ALA A 56 -9.28 -3.28 -2.95
C ALA A 56 -8.38 -3.48 -4.18
N GLN A 57 -8.87 -4.21 -5.17
CA GLN A 57 -8.10 -4.46 -6.39
C GLN A 57 -7.90 -3.20 -7.23
N SER A 58 -8.80 -2.22 -7.12
CA SER A 58 -8.73 -0.97 -7.87
C SER A 58 -7.79 0.07 -7.24
N VAL A 59 -7.41 -0.10 -5.99
CA VAL A 59 -6.49 0.82 -5.32
C VAL A 59 -5.11 0.70 -5.97
N PRO A 60 -4.53 1.83 -6.44
CA PRO A 60 -3.23 1.76 -7.11
C PRO A 60 -2.10 1.45 -6.15
N CYS A 61 -1.11 0.71 -6.64
CA CYS A 61 0.10 0.43 -5.88
C CYS A 61 0.86 1.73 -5.59
N PRO A 62 1.23 1.99 -4.33
CA PRO A 62 1.95 3.22 -4.00
C PRO A 62 3.35 3.27 -4.60
N LEU A 63 3.90 2.14 -5.05
CA LEU A 63 5.24 2.08 -5.62
C LEU A 63 5.26 2.25 -7.13
N CYS A 64 4.29 1.68 -7.85
CA CYS A 64 4.32 1.69 -9.32
C CYS A 64 2.99 2.12 -9.97
N GLY A 65 1.93 2.30 -9.20
CA GLY A 65 0.64 2.74 -9.71
C GLY A 65 -0.23 1.67 -10.37
N ALA A 66 0.24 0.43 -10.45
CA ALA A 66 -0.52 -0.66 -11.04
C ALA A 66 -1.62 -1.16 -10.11
N ASN A 67 -2.58 -1.89 -10.66
CA ASN A 67 -3.64 -2.48 -9.88
C ASN A 67 -3.12 -3.68 -9.08
N HIS A 68 -3.87 -4.05 -8.05
CA HIS A 68 -3.55 -5.21 -7.21
C HIS A 68 -4.37 -6.42 -7.60
N GLU A 69 -3.83 -7.60 -7.30
CA GLU A 69 -4.61 -8.83 -7.25
C GLU A 69 -4.89 -9.19 -5.80
N LEU A 70 -6.07 -9.76 -5.57
CA LEU A 70 -6.47 -10.21 -4.24
C LEU A 70 -5.83 -11.56 -3.96
N ILE A 71 -5.09 -11.65 -2.84
CA ILE A 71 -4.53 -12.91 -2.37
C ILE A 71 -5.50 -13.58 -1.41
N GLU A 72 -6.01 -12.83 -0.44
CA GLU A 72 -6.89 -13.34 0.58
C GLU A 72 -7.80 -12.23 1.10
N HIS A 73 -9.05 -12.61 1.42
CA HIS A 73 -10.02 -11.73 2.05
C HIS A 73 -10.49 -12.44 3.33
N SER A 74 -10.21 -11.88 4.48
CA SER A 74 -10.51 -12.50 5.76
C SER A 74 -11.26 -11.56 6.69
N ALA A 75 -12.07 -12.14 7.56
CA ALA A 75 -12.81 -11.41 8.58
C ALA A 75 -12.03 -11.44 9.89
N HIS A 76 -11.98 -10.30 10.58
CA HIS A 76 -11.31 -10.17 11.86
C HIS A 76 -12.18 -9.40 12.84
N VAL A 77 -11.92 -9.60 14.12
CA VAL A 77 -12.47 -8.77 15.18
C VAL A 77 -11.27 -8.10 15.87
N VAL A 78 -11.20 -6.78 15.77
CA VAL A 78 -10.13 -5.99 16.36
C VAL A 78 -10.76 -4.99 17.32
N HIS A 79 -10.39 -5.09 18.60
CA HIS A 79 -10.97 -4.23 19.65
C HIS A 79 -12.51 -4.21 19.64
N GLY A 80 -13.12 -5.37 19.43
CA GLY A 80 -14.57 -5.52 19.40
C GLY A 80 -15.24 -5.06 18.11
N VAL A 81 -14.49 -4.58 17.13
CA VAL A 81 -15.01 -4.12 15.84
C VAL A 81 -14.79 -5.19 14.80
N ARG A 82 -15.83 -5.50 14.04
CA ARG A 82 -15.74 -6.45 12.92
C ARG A 82 -15.12 -5.74 11.70
N LEU A 83 -14.00 -6.26 11.26
CA LEU A 83 -13.25 -5.72 10.13
C LEU A 83 -13.01 -6.79 9.08
N ARG A 84 -12.69 -6.33 7.88
CA ARG A 84 -12.27 -7.20 6.77
C ARG A 84 -10.89 -6.78 6.32
N GLU A 85 -10.01 -7.75 6.22
CA GLU A 85 -8.66 -7.54 5.70
C GLU A 85 -8.56 -8.13 4.31
N THR A 86 -8.10 -7.34 3.36
CA THR A 86 -7.76 -7.83 2.02
C THR A 86 -6.24 -7.82 1.89
N GLN A 87 -5.66 -9.00 1.68
CA GLN A 87 -4.24 -9.12 1.38
C GLN A 87 -4.06 -9.02 -0.12
N LEU A 88 -3.24 -8.07 -0.54
CA LEU A 88 -3.09 -7.69 -1.93
C LEU A 88 -1.65 -7.85 -2.39
N ARG A 89 -1.49 -8.14 -3.67
CA ARG A 89 -0.17 -8.13 -4.32
C ARG A 89 -0.27 -7.31 -5.59
N CYS A 90 0.69 -6.40 -5.78
CA CYS A 90 0.73 -5.62 -7.00
C CYS A 90 0.96 -6.52 -8.21
N ARG A 91 0.16 -6.33 -9.25
CA ARG A 91 0.26 -7.12 -10.48
C ARG A 91 1.54 -6.86 -11.25
N GLN A 92 2.18 -5.73 -11.04
CA GLN A 92 3.37 -5.33 -11.77
C GLN A 92 4.66 -5.51 -10.96
N CYS A 93 4.75 -4.90 -9.78
CA CYS A 93 5.99 -4.95 -8.99
C CYS A 93 6.02 -6.08 -7.95
N GLY A 94 4.90 -6.76 -7.72
CA GLY A 94 4.81 -7.89 -6.81
C GLY A 94 4.81 -7.54 -5.32
N SER A 95 4.82 -6.25 -4.96
CA SER A 95 4.80 -5.84 -3.55
C SER A 95 3.47 -6.22 -2.90
N LYS A 96 3.55 -6.65 -1.66
CA LYS A 96 2.38 -7.10 -0.89
C LYS A 96 1.98 -6.05 0.13
N ARG A 97 0.68 -5.94 0.36
CA ARG A 97 0.12 -5.06 1.39
C ARG A 97 -1.26 -5.50 1.79
N SER A 98 -1.74 -4.97 2.91
CA SER A 98 -3.10 -5.20 3.37
C SER A 98 -3.91 -3.92 3.27
N LEU A 99 -5.22 -4.07 3.00
CA LEU A 99 -6.16 -2.97 3.03
C LEU A 99 -7.33 -3.40 3.91
N TRP A 100 -7.70 -2.54 4.85
CA TRP A 100 -8.70 -2.82 5.87
C TRP A 100 -10.00 -2.12 5.59
N PHE A 101 -11.11 -2.85 5.80
CA PHE A 101 -12.46 -2.35 5.54
C PHE A 101 -13.37 -2.61 6.72
N LYS A 102 -14.36 -1.74 6.87
CA LYS A 102 -15.47 -1.92 7.79
C LYS A 102 -16.76 -1.89 6.97
N ILE A 103 -17.61 -2.90 7.14
CA ILE A 103 -18.89 -2.93 6.45
C ILE A 103 -19.85 -2.01 7.19
N VAL A 104 -20.31 -0.97 6.50
CA VAL A 104 -21.31 -0.03 6.99
C VAL A 104 -22.55 -0.20 6.15
N GLY A 105 -23.36 -1.17 6.49
CA GLY A 105 -24.62 -1.40 5.79
C GLY A 105 -25.60 -0.26 6.01
N PRO A 106 -26.65 -0.17 5.19
CA PRO A 106 -27.72 0.79 5.46
C PRO A 106 -28.32 0.47 6.81
N SER A 107 -28.54 1.52 7.58
CA SER A 107 -29.19 1.41 8.86
C SER A 107 -30.61 0.86 8.64
N LEU A 108 -30.84 -0.33 9.10
CA LEU A 108 -32.18 -0.92 9.11
C LEU A 108 -32.94 -0.35 10.30
N ASN A 109 -33.67 0.66 10.05
CA ASN A 109 -34.59 1.20 11.06
C ASN A 109 -35.92 0.54 10.92
#